data_a07fffb916affb76102461a0f7ebe0bf
#
_entry.id   a07fffb916affb76102461a0f7ebe0bf
#
_cell.length_a   1.000
_cell.length_b   1.000
_cell.length_c   1.000
_cell.angle_alpha   90.00
_cell.angle_beta   90.00
_cell.angle_gamma   90.00
#
_symmetry.space_group_name_H-M   'P 1'
#
loop_
_entity.id
_entity.type
_entity.pdbx_description
1 polymer ?
#
loop_
_entity_poly.entity_id
_entity_poly.type
_entity_poly.pdbx_seq_one_letter_code
_entity_poly.pdbx_strand_id
1 'polypeptide(L)'
;KRLLDTIGQMIIEQGFEKIGINAVSAQSGVSKILIYRYFNSIDGLIAAYIRKHDFWLNTSFEFSDTVQMLPAIKEMFYKHIERLRTDPVLRKLYRWELSCNNDIIASLREQREKVGMNLIEQVCTLSGRPKQEIAALSAIITASTTYLAMLGDYCPVFNGIIIDEDNGWKQIYKEVVNLLDILFAN
;
A
#
# COMPACT_ATOMS: atom_id res chain seq x y z
N LYS A 1 -17.05 -13.24 3.47
CA LYS A 1 -15.72 -13.86 3.65
C LYS A 1 -15.34 -14.65 2.39
N ARG A 2 -16.02 -15.74 2.05
CA ARG A 2 -15.69 -16.66 0.94
C ARG A 2 -15.40 -15.96 -0.41
N LEU A 3 -16.22 -14.97 -0.83
CA LEU A 3 -15.98 -14.20 -2.05
C LEU A 3 -14.67 -13.42 -2.03
N LEU A 4 -14.36 -12.77 -0.92
CA LEU A 4 -13.10 -12.01 -0.78
C LEU A 4 -11.89 -12.95 -0.78
N ASP A 5 -11.99 -14.10 -0.13
CA ASP A 5 -10.93 -15.11 -0.13
C ASP A 5 -10.68 -15.65 -1.56
N THR A 6 -11.77 -15.88 -2.33
CA THR A 6 -11.68 -16.26 -3.75
C THR A 6 -11.01 -15.19 -4.61
N ILE A 7 -11.35 -13.92 -4.42
CA ILE A 7 -10.67 -12.81 -5.12
C ILE A 7 -9.16 -12.83 -4.85
N GLY A 8 -8.75 -12.96 -3.59
CA GLY A 8 -7.33 -13.05 -3.23
C GLY A 8 -6.60 -14.18 -3.92
N GLN A 9 -7.20 -15.37 -3.94
CA GLN A 9 -6.65 -16.53 -4.61
C GLN A 9 -6.52 -16.31 -6.13
N MET A 10 -7.56 -15.78 -6.77
CA MET A 10 -7.54 -15.47 -8.21
C MET A 10 -6.45 -14.43 -8.56
N ILE A 11 -6.26 -13.41 -7.72
CA ILE A 11 -5.19 -12.42 -7.91
C ILE A 11 -3.82 -13.09 -7.89
N ILE A 12 -3.59 -14.00 -6.94
CA ILE A 12 -2.32 -14.72 -6.83
C ILE A 12 -2.08 -15.61 -8.05
N GLU A 13 -3.08 -16.36 -8.47
CA GLU A 13 -2.96 -17.38 -9.51
C GLU A 13 -2.97 -16.77 -10.93
N GLN A 14 -3.84 -15.79 -11.18
CA GLN A 14 -4.20 -15.36 -12.53
C GLN A 14 -4.04 -13.85 -12.78
N GLY A 15 -3.86 -13.04 -11.73
CA GLY A 15 -3.82 -11.58 -11.82
C GLY A 15 -5.21 -10.93 -11.82
N PHE A 16 -5.24 -9.60 -11.75
CA PHE A 16 -6.50 -8.82 -11.70
C PHE A 16 -7.30 -8.87 -12.99
N GLU A 17 -6.63 -9.02 -14.15
CA GLU A 17 -7.25 -9.00 -15.47
C GLU A 17 -8.18 -10.20 -15.73
N LYS A 18 -8.03 -11.27 -14.97
CA LYS A 18 -8.85 -12.48 -15.09
C LYS A 18 -10.04 -12.50 -14.14
N ILE A 19 -10.20 -11.50 -13.29
CA ILE A 19 -11.29 -11.41 -12.35
C ILE A 19 -12.55 -10.94 -13.06
N GLY A 20 -13.47 -11.88 -13.29
CA GLY A 20 -14.76 -11.61 -13.88
C GLY A 20 -15.88 -12.31 -13.11
N ILE A 21 -17.12 -11.79 -13.23
CA ILE A 21 -18.28 -12.28 -12.46
C ILE A 21 -18.50 -13.79 -12.65
N ASN A 22 -18.26 -14.31 -13.87
CA ASN A 22 -18.42 -15.72 -14.17
C ASN A 22 -17.37 -16.58 -13.48
N ALA A 23 -16.11 -16.16 -13.56
CA ALA A 23 -14.97 -16.86 -12.96
C ALA A 23 -15.09 -16.87 -11.42
N VAL A 24 -15.41 -15.72 -10.82
CA VAL A 24 -15.61 -15.62 -9.37
C VAL A 24 -16.78 -16.48 -8.91
N SER A 25 -17.93 -16.46 -9.61
CA SER A 25 -19.08 -17.30 -9.27
C SER A 25 -18.74 -18.78 -9.35
N ALA A 26 -18.04 -19.22 -10.39
CA ALA A 26 -17.62 -20.60 -10.58
C ALA A 26 -16.65 -21.05 -9.48
N GLN A 27 -15.60 -20.27 -9.21
CA GLN A 27 -14.55 -20.64 -8.26
C GLN A 27 -15.01 -20.53 -6.80
N SER A 28 -15.85 -19.52 -6.48
CA SER A 28 -16.36 -19.36 -5.12
C SER A 28 -17.55 -20.28 -4.81
N GLY A 29 -18.27 -20.80 -5.82
CA GLY A 29 -19.54 -21.49 -5.65
C GLY A 29 -20.66 -20.57 -5.15
N VAL A 30 -20.49 -19.25 -5.24
CA VAL A 30 -21.50 -18.25 -4.86
C VAL A 30 -22.20 -17.75 -6.11
N SER A 31 -23.53 -17.72 -6.10
CA SER A 31 -24.30 -17.29 -7.27
C SER A 31 -24.02 -15.81 -7.62
N LYS A 32 -24.08 -15.49 -8.93
CA LYS A 32 -23.95 -14.10 -9.41
C LYS A 32 -24.95 -13.15 -8.77
N ILE A 33 -26.18 -13.63 -8.50
CA ILE A 33 -27.25 -12.85 -7.86
C ILE A 33 -26.80 -12.35 -6.50
N LEU A 34 -26.11 -13.19 -5.71
CA LEU A 34 -25.58 -12.79 -4.41
C LEU A 34 -24.42 -11.80 -4.54
N ILE A 35 -23.57 -11.94 -5.55
CA ILE A 35 -22.49 -10.96 -5.80
C ILE A 35 -23.10 -9.59 -6.10
N TYR A 36 -24.08 -9.52 -7.00
CA TYR A 36 -24.79 -8.28 -7.30
C TYR A 36 -25.53 -7.71 -6.08
N ARG A 37 -26.18 -8.55 -5.31
CA ARG A 37 -26.93 -8.13 -4.12
C ARG A 37 -26.04 -7.48 -3.05
N TYR A 38 -24.81 -8.00 -2.81
CA TYR A 38 -23.94 -7.53 -1.74
C TYR A 38 -22.92 -6.47 -2.19
N PHE A 39 -22.54 -6.49 -3.46
CA PHE A 39 -21.44 -5.65 -3.96
C PHE A 39 -21.84 -4.79 -5.17
N ASN A 40 -23.07 -4.87 -5.65
CA ASN A 40 -23.63 -4.20 -6.83
C ASN A 40 -22.99 -4.59 -8.17
N SER A 41 -21.69 -4.94 -8.19
CA SER A 41 -20.96 -5.32 -9.39
C SER A 41 -19.74 -6.16 -9.01
N ILE A 42 -19.06 -6.72 -10.02
CA ILE A 42 -17.75 -7.35 -9.82
C ILE A 42 -16.72 -6.31 -9.36
N ASP A 43 -16.81 -5.10 -9.87
CA ASP A 43 -15.95 -3.98 -9.48
C ASP A 43 -16.17 -3.60 -8.01
N GLY A 44 -17.42 -3.58 -7.55
CA GLY A 44 -17.73 -3.36 -6.14
C GLY A 44 -17.15 -4.45 -5.23
N LEU A 45 -17.13 -5.71 -5.69
CA LEU A 45 -16.49 -6.81 -4.96
C LEU A 45 -14.97 -6.65 -4.92
N ILE A 46 -14.34 -6.27 -6.04
CA ILE A 46 -12.89 -5.97 -6.10
C ILE A 46 -12.55 -4.81 -5.18
N ALA A 47 -13.33 -3.72 -5.22
CA ALA A 47 -13.15 -2.57 -4.35
C ALA A 47 -13.24 -2.94 -2.86
N ALA A 48 -14.19 -3.80 -2.50
CA ALA A 48 -14.32 -4.28 -1.12
C ALA A 48 -13.12 -5.14 -0.69
N TYR A 49 -12.58 -5.95 -1.62
CA TYR A 49 -11.36 -6.71 -1.37
C TYR A 49 -10.16 -5.79 -1.16
N ILE A 50 -9.95 -4.81 -2.05
CA ILE A 50 -8.85 -3.86 -1.98
C ILE A 50 -8.91 -3.09 -0.66
N ARG A 51 -10.05 -2.49 -0.31
CA ARG A 51 -10.20 -1.75 0.95
C ARG A 51 -9.84 -2.59 2.18
N LYS A 52 -10.20 -3.87 2.17
CA LYS A 52 -9.89 -4.76 3.30
C LYS A 52 -8.39 -5.05 3.45
N HIS A 53 -7.65 -5.06 2.34
CA HIS A 53 -6.24 -5.48 2.33
C HIS A 53 -5.25 -4.31 2.13
N ASP A 54 -5.75 -3.11 1.86
CA ASP A 54 -4.92 -1.93 1.67
C ASP A 54 -4.21 -1.53 2.97
N PHE A 55 -2.92 -1.26 2.88
CA PHE A 55 -2.13 -0.89 4.05
C PHE A 55 -2.58 0.45 4.64
N TRP A 56 -2.65 1.50 3.80
CA TRP A 56 -2.93 2.86 4.25
C TRP A 56 -4.35 3.05 4.77
N LEU A 57 -5.32 2.35 4.20
CA LEU A 57 -6.73 2.44 4.62
C LEU A 57 -7.03 1.64 5.90
N ASN A 58 -6.16 0.70 6.28
CA ASN A 58 -6.37 -0.17 7.44
C ASN A 58 -5.39 0.09 8.59
N THR A 59 -4.53 1.10 8.45
CA THR A 59 -3.58 1.47 9.50
C THR A 59 -3.95 2.86 10.00
N SER A 60 -4.25 2.96 11.30
CA SER A 60 -4.39 4.25 11.96
C SER A 60 -3.08 4.61 12.62
N PHE A 61 -2.54 5.78 12.29
CA PHE A 61 -1.42 6.36 12.98
C PHE A 61 -1.90 7.64 13.65
N GLU A 62 -1.68 7.73 14.96
CA GLU A 62 -1.93 8.93 15.73
C GLU A 62 -0.63 9.33 16.41
N PHE A 63 -0.25 10.58 16.25
CA PHE A 63 0.93 11.14 16.90
C PHE A 63 0.47 11.98 18.09
N SER A 64 0.76 11.51 19.30
CA SER A 64 0.30 12.16 20.52
C SER A 64 1.13 13.38 20.91
N ASP A 65 2.41 13.36 20.61
CA ASP A 65 3.36 14.41 20.94
C ASP A 65 4.62 14.38 20.05
N THR A 66 5.47 15.39 20.20
CA THR A 66 6.70 15.52 19.40
C THR A 66 7.74 14.43 19.70
N VAL A 67 7.77 13.90 20.92
CA VAL A 67 8.76 12.88 21.33
C VAL A 67 8.44 11.53 20.68
N GLN A 68 7.16 11.17 20.62
CA GLN A 68 6.72 9.91 20.03
C GLN A 68 6.55 9.97 18.52
N MET A 69 6.43 11.16 17.94
CA MET A 69 6.17 11.35 16.51
C MET A 69 7.22 10.69 15.62
N LEU A 70 8.52 11.01 15.81
CA LEU A 70 9.58 10.48 14.94
C LEU A 70 9.74 8.95 15.06
N PRO A 71 9.76 8.35 16.25
CA PRO A 71 9.70 6.89 16.41
C PRO A 71 8.48 6.27 15.70
N ALA A 72 7.30 6.86 15.82
CA ALA A 72 6.08 6.37 15.18
C ALA A 72 6.12 6.46 13.66
N ILE A 73 6.69 7.53 13.08
CA ILE A 73 6.92 7.67 11.64
C ILE A 73 7.89 6.57 11.13
N LYS A 74 8.98 6.33 11.84
CA LYS A 74 9.94 5.27 11.50
C LYS A 74 9.27 3.90 11.51
N GLU A 75 8.50 3.61 12.54
CA GLU A 75 7.75 2.36 12.65
C GLU A 75 6.68 2.20 11.55
N MET A 76 6.02 3.30 11.18
CA MET A 76 5.06 3.34 10.07
C MET A 76 5.71 2.92 8.75
N PHE A 77 6.86 3.51 8.40
CA PHE A 77 7.58 3.14 7.18
C PHE A 77 8.15 1.72 7.26
N TYR A 78 8.63 1.28 8.41
CA TYR A 78 9.05 -0.11 8.61
C TYR A 78 7.91 -1.08 8.31
N LYS A 79 6.74 -0.88 8.91
CA LYS A 79 5.55 -1.72 8.68
C LYS A 79 5.09 -1.69 7.23
N HIS A 80 5.13 -0.52 6.59
CA HIS A 80 4.79 -0.40 5.18
C HIS A 80 5.75 -1.23 4.29
N ILE A 81 7.04 -1.11 4.50
CA ILE A 81 8.06 -1.87 3.77
C ILE A 81 7.88 -3.37 3.99
N GLU A 82 7.74 -3.82 5.25
CA GLU A 82 7.53 -5.22 5.57
C GLU A 82 6.24 -5.76 4.93
N ARG A 83 5.16 -4.98 4.94
CA ARG A 83 3.92 -5.35 4.28
C ARG A 83 4.08 -5.51 2.77
N LEU A 84 4.78 -4.60 2.11
CA LEU A 84 5.08 -4.69 0.67
C LEU A 84 5.91 -5.93 0.34
N ARG A 85 6.91 -6.25 1.16
CA ARG A 85 7.79 -7.40 0.96
C ARG A 85 7.07 -8.74 1.15
N THR A 86 6.24 -8.84 2.16
CA THR A 86 5.60 -10.10 2.57
C THR A 86 4.26 -10.37 1.88
N ASP A 87 3.64 -9.36 1.25
CA ASP A 87 2.33 -9.51 0.60
C ASP A 87 2.42 -9.40 -0.93
N PRO A 88 2.50 -10.53 -1.64
CA PRO A 88 2.55 -10.53 -3.10
C PRO A 88 1.25 -10.03 -3.73
N VAL A 89 0.11 -10.12 -3.03
CA VAL A 89 -1.17 -9.61 -3.52
C VAL A 89 -1.14 -8.09 -3.54
N LEU A 90 -0.59 -7.46 -2.50
CA LEU A 90 -0.44 -6.01 -2.43
C LEU A 90 0.47 -5.49 -3.55
N ARG A 91 1.59 -6.18 -3.83
CA ARG A 91 2.47 -5.81 -4.95
C ARG A 91 1.77 -5.94 -6.31
N LYS A 92 0.99 -7.01 -6.52
CA LYS A 92 0.16 -7.18 -7.74
C LYS A 92 -0.90 -6.09 -7.86
N LEU A 93 -1.52 -5.70 -6.75
CA LEU A 93 -2.48 -4.60 -6.72
C LEU A 93 -1.83 -3.29 -7.18
N TYR A 94 -0.70 -2.90 -6.61
CA TYR A 94 -0.03 -1.65 -6.97
C TYR A 94 0.41 -1.63 -8.45
N ARG A 95 0.90 -2.75 -8.98
CA ARG A 95 1.19 -2.86 -10.42
C ARG A 95 -0.05 -2.68 -11.28
N TRP A 96 -1.14 -3.35 -10.92
CA TRP A 96 -2.41 -3.24 -11.63
C TRP A 96 -2.96 -1.80 -11.59
N GLU A 97 -2.88 -1.12 -10.46
CA GLU A 97 -3.31 0.28 -10.32
C GLU A 97 -2.58 1.23 -11.27
N LEU A 98 -1.31 0.98 -11.57
CA LEU A 98 -0.54 1.82 -12.51
C LEU A 98 -1.03 1.68 -13.95
N SER A 99 -1.59 0.52 -14.30
CA SER A 99 -2.11 0.23 -15.64
C SER A 99 -3.60 0.50 -15.81
N CYS A 100 -4.30 0.80 -14.73
CA CYS A 100 -5.75 0.98 -14.72
C CYS A 100 -6.16 2.44 -14.56
N ASN A 101 -7.19 2.82 -15.32
CA ASN A 101 -7.86 4.12 -15.18
C ASN A 101 -9.37 3.87 -15.11
N ASN A 102 -9.88 3.55 -13.91
CA ASN A 102 -11.30 3.33 -13.65
C ASN A 102 -11.71 3.96 -12.31
N ASP A 103 -13.02 4.08 -12.08
CA ASP A 103 -13.59 4.76 -10.91
C ASP A 103 -13.20 4.10 -9.58
N ILE A 104 -12.94 2.78 -9.57
CA ILE A 104 -12.50 2.06 -8.37
C ILE A 104 -11.13 2.56 -7.95
N ILE A 105 -10.20 2.60 -8.90
CA ILE A 105 -8.82 3.04 -8.64
C ILE A 105 -8.79 4.53 -8.31
N ALA A 106 -9.58 5.35 -9.00
CA ALA A 106 -9.70 6.77 -8.68
C ALA A 106 -10.19 6.98 -7.23
N SER A 107 -11.24 6.28 -6.82
CA SER A 107 -11.78 6.33 -5.44
C SER A 107 -10.76 5.84 -4.41
N LEU A 108 -10.00 4.78 -4.71
CA LEU A 108 -8.97 4.24 -3.82
C LEU A 108 -7.84 5.25 -3.62
N ARG A 109 -7.35 5.86 -4.71
CA ARG A 109 -6.30 6.90 -4.67
C ARG A 109 -6.76 8.11 -3.87
N GLU A 110 -7.99 8.57 -4.05
CA GLU A 110 -8.56 9.68 -3.28
C GLU A 110 -8.63 9.38 -1.79
N GLN A 111 -9.01 8.16 -1.41
CA GLN A 111 -9.06 7.75 0.00
C GLN A 111 -7.66 7.71 0.61
N ARG A 112 -6.66 7.15 -0.09
CA ARG A 112 -5.27 7.14 0.38
C ARG A 112 -4.70 8.55 0.50
N GLU A 113 -5.01 9.43 -0.46
CA GLU A 113 -4.60 10.85 -0.43
C GLU A 113 -5.13 11.55 0.82
N LYS A 114 -6.40 11.35 1.16
CA LYS A 114 -6.99 11.90 2.39
C LYS A 114 -6.27 11.42 3.66
N VAL A 115 -5.94 10.14 3.73
CA VAL A 115 -5.17 9.57 4.85
C VAL A 115 -3.78 10.18 4.91
N GLY A 116 -3.06 10.23 3.77
CA GLY A 116 -1.72 10.79 3.68
C GLY A 116 -1.68 12.27 4.08
N MET A 117 -2.63 13.07 3.56
CA MET A 117 -2.72 14.49 3.89
C MET A 117 -3.00 14.73 5.39
N ASN A 118 -3.86 13.93 6.01
CA ASN A 118 -4.11 14.02 7.45
C ASN A 118 -2.84 13.72 8.27
N LEU A 119 -2.08 12.69 7.90
CA LEU A 119 -0.81 12.35 8.56
C LEU A 119 0.22 13.48 8.39
N ILE A 120 0.35 14.04 7.19
CA ILE A 120 1.25 15.17 6.91
C ILE A 120 0.86 16.38 7.79
N GLU A 121 -0.41 16.70 7.92
CA GLU A 121 -0.89 17.81 8.74
C GLU A 121 -0.59 17.61 10.23
N GLN A 122 -0.75 16.41 10.76
CA GLN A 122 -0.37 16.08 12.13
C GLN A 122 1.14 16.28 12.36
N VAL A 123 1.97 15.75 11.43
CA VAL A 123 3.43 15.90 11.51
C VAL A 123 3.85 17.36 11.43
N CYS A 124 3.27 18.16 10.52
CA CYS A 124 3.54 19.59 10.42
C CYS A 124 3.18 20.33 11.71
N THR A 125 2.03 20.04 12.28
CA THR A 125 1.55 20.67 13.51
C THR A 125 2.49 20.38 14.69
N LEU A 126 2.97 19.15 14.80
CA LEU A 126 3.86 18.74 15.91
C LEU A 126 5.30 19.20 15.69
N SER A 127 5.83 19.15 14.47
CA SER A 127 7.23 19.45 14.17
C SER A 127 7.51 20.91 13.86
N GLY A 128 6.48 21.70 13.48
CA GLY A 128 6.65 23.04 12.95
C GLY A 128 7.29 23.11 11.56
N ARG A 129 7.55 21.97 10.90
CA ARG A 129 8.18 21.92 9.58
C ARG A 129 7.21 22.30 8.47
N PRO A 130 7.70 22.88 7.37
CA PRO A 130 6.89 23.23 6.21
C PRO A 130 6.21 21.99 5.60
N LYS A 131 4.92 22.11 5.27
CA LYS A 131 4.12 21.03 4.67
C LYS A 131 4.75 20.45 3.40
N GLN A 132 5.34 21.31 2.57
CA GLN A 132 5.97 20.91 1.31
C GLN A 132 7.17 19.98 1.53
N GLU A 133 7.98 20.19 2.57
CA GLU A 133 9.12 19.33 2.90
C GLU A 133 8.66 17.96 3.36
N ILE A 134 7.69 17.90 4.28
CA ILE A 134 7.13 16.64 4.79
C ILE A 134 6.49 15.87 3.66
N ALA A 135 5.65 16.51 2.85
CA ALA A 135 4.96 15.88 1.73
C ALA A 135 5.93 15.33 0.67
N ALA A 136 6.95 16.11 0.30
CA ALA A 136 7.94 15.69 -0.69
C ALA A 136 8.76 14.50 -0.22
N LEU A 137 9.27 14.52 1.03
CA LEU A 137 10.04 13.40 1.56
C LEU A 137 9.17 12.13 1.70
N SER A 138 7.94 12.28 2.22
CA SER A 138 7.00 11.16 2.31
C SER A 138 6.73 10.54 0.95
N ALA A 139 6.51 11.36 -0.09
CA ALA A 139 6.29 10.89 -1.46
C ALA A 139 7.53 10.14 -2.00
N ILE A 140 8.73 10.66 -1.80
CA ILE A 140 9.98 10.01 -2.24
C ILE A 140 10.14 8.65 -1.57
N ILE A 141 10.00 8.58 -0.23
CA ILE A 141 10.16 7.33 0.52
C ILE A 141 9.10 6.31 0.07
N THR A 142 7.84 6.71 0.03
CA THR A 142 6.73 5.80 -0.34
C THR A 142 6.88 5.31 -1.78
N ALA A 143 7.16 6.20 -2.73
CA ALA A 143 7.31 5.83 -4.13
C ALA A 143 8.50 4.90 -4.35
N SER A 144 9.68 5.21 -3.78
CA SER A 144 10.89 4.41 -3.95
C SER A 144 10.75 3.02 -3.33
N THR A 145 10.26 2.92 -2.10
CA THR A 145 10.10 1.62 -1.42
C THR A 145 9.04 0.76 -2.10
N THR A 146 7.94 1.36 -2.56
CA THR A 146 6.90 0.65 -3.32
C THR A 146 7.43 0.16 -4.66
N TYR A 147 8.16 1.00 -5.41
CA TYR A 147 8.77 0.61 -6.68
C TYR A 147 9.74 -0.55 -6.51
N LEU A 148 10.67 -0.45 -5.55
CA LEU A 148 11.67 -1.48 -5.29
C LEU A 148 11.03 -2.81 -4.87
N ALA A 149 9.98 -2.78 -4.04
CA ALA A 149 9.25 -3.98 -3.66
C ALA A 149 8.55 -4.64 -4.85
N MET A 150 7.94 -3.85 -5.74
CA MET A 150 7.35 -4.38 -6.99
C MET A 150 8.41 -4.93 -7.96
N LEU A 151 9.56 -4.26 -8.03
CA LEU A 151 10.66 -4.65 -8.92
C LEU A 151 11.31 -5.96 -8.48
N GLY A 152 11.43 -6.21 -7.17
CA GLY A 152 12.06 -7.40 -6.62
C GLY A 152 11.45 -8.73 -7.09
N ASP A 153 10.19 -8.74 -7.54
CA ASP A 153 9.57 -9.92 -8.14
C ASP A 153 10.19 -10.29 -9.52
N TYR A 154 10.95 -9.41 -10.14
CA TYR A 154 11.50 -9.57 -11.51
C TYR A 154 12.99 -9.31 -11.62
N CYS A 155 13.53 -8.49 -10.75
CA CYS A 155 14.92 -8.06 -10.75
C CYS A 155 15.47 -8.11 -9.34
N PRO A 156 16.33 -9.08 -9.01
CA PRO A 156 16.81 -9.27 -7.64
C PRO A 156 17.79 -8.19 -7.18
N VAL A 157 18.39 -7.43 -8.10
CA VAL A 157 19.43 -6.44 -7.78
C VAL A 157 19.08 -5.09 -8.37
N PHE A 158 19.16 -4.03 -7.55
CA PHE A 158 19.01 -2.64 -7.99
C PHE A 158 20.13 -1.78 -7.41
N ASN A 159 20.90 -1.11 -8.26
CA ASN A 159 22.05 -0.31 -7.86
C ASN A 159 23.05 -1.05 -6.93
N GLY A 160 23.24 -2.35 -7.15
CA GLY A 160 24.09 -3.21 -6.32
C GLY A 160 23.48 -3.67 -5.00
N ILE A 161 22.24 -3.26 -4.69
CA ILE A 161 21.49 -3.71 -3.53
C ILE A 161 20.69 -4.94 -3.92
N ILE A 162 20.80 -6.03 -3.15
CA ILE A 162 20.03 -7.27 -3.35
C ILE A 162 18.63 -7.08 -2.74
N ILE A 163 17.64 -6.74 -3.57
CA ILE A 163 16.28 -6.35 -3.14
C ILE A 163 15.31 -7.53 -2.98
N ASP A 164 15.71 -8.75 -3.26
CA ASP A 164 14.98 -9.99 -2.95
C ASP A 164 15.41 -10.60 -1.60
N GLU A 165 16.43 -10.04 -0.92
CA GLU A 165 16.93 -10.48 0.36
C GLU A 165 16.70 -9.47 1.50
N ASP A 166 16.64 -9.97 2.73
CA ASP A 166 16.45 -9.15 3.94
C ASP A 166 17.55 -8.11 4.15
N ASN A 167 18.80 -8.45 3.81
CA ASN A 167 19.93 -7.55 4.03
C ASN A 167 19.87 -6.29 3.15
N GLY A 168 19.42 -6.41 1.91
CA GLY A 168 19.19 -5.26 1.05
C GLY A 168 18.12 -4.33 1.59
N TRP A 169 17.03 -4.89 2.10
CA TRP A 169 15.96 -4.10 2.71
C TRP A 169 16.34 -3.47 4.05
N LYS A 170 17.17 -4.13 4.86
CA LYS A 170 17.75 -3.51 6.07
C LYS A 170 18.61 -2.29 5.71
N GLN A 171 19.38 -2.39 4.63
CA GLN A 171 20.17 -1.26 4.12
C GLN A 171 19.25 -0.11 3.66
N ILE A 172 18.21 -0.39 2.86
CA ILE A 172 17.24 0.61 2.40
C ILE A 172 16.55 1.27 3.60
N TYR A 173 16.05 0.47 4.54
CA TYR A 173 15.36 1.02 5.72
C TYR A 173 16.26 1.87 6.59
N LYS A 174 17.53 1.49 6.75
CA LYS A 174 18.52 2.31 7.46
C LYS A 174 18.63 3.72 6.84
N GLU A 175 18.66 3.82 5.52
CA GLU A 175 18.73 5.12 4.85
C GLU A 175 17.40 5.89 4.93
N VAL A 176 16.26 5.22 4.94
CA VAL A 176 14.97 5.85 5.25
C VAL A 176 15.00 6.48 6.65
N VAL A 177 15.54 5.77 7.65
CA VAL A 177 15.70 6.29 9.01
C VAL A 177 16.62 7.49 9.03
N ASN A 178 17.77 7.42 8.34
CA ASN A 178 18.72 8.52 8.25
C ASN A 178 18.09 9.78 7.63
N LEU A 179 17.32 9.64 6.55
CA LEU A 179 16.60 10.76 5.92
C LEU A 179 15.59 11.41 6.86
N LEU A 180 14.85 10.60 7.63
CA LEU A 180 13.91 11.09 8.63
C LEU A 180 14.66 11.81 9.78
N ASP A 181 15.77 11.25 10.25
CA ASP A 181 16.58 11.89 11.30
C ASP A 181 17.16 13.25 10.84
N ILE A 182 17.63 13.35 9.60
CA ILE A 182 18.10 14.62 9.02
C ILE A 182 16.96 15.64 8.92
N LEU A 183 15.76 15.21 8.45
CA LEU A 183 14.63 16.12 8.33
C LEU A 183 14.19 16.67 9.70
N PHE A 184 14.21 15.84 10.74
CA PHE A 184 13.75 16.23 12.08
C PHE A 184 14.89 16.60 13.04
N ALA A 185 16.16 16.63 12.58
CA ALA A 185 17.25 17.22 13.35
C ALA A 185 16.98 18.72 13.57
N ASN A 186 17.07 19.15 14.82
CA ASN A 186 16.94 20.56 15.21
C ASN A 186 18.15 21.39 14.77
#